data_36cb3a35ae7e476866c398b996b0bd1d
#
_entry.id   36cb3a35ae7e476866c398b996b0bd1d
#
_cell.length_a   1.000
_cell.length_b   1.000
_cell.length_c   1.000
_cell.angle_alpha   90.00
_cell.angle_beta   90.00
_cell.angle_gamma   90.00
#
_symmetry.space_group_name_H-M   'P 1'
#
loop_
_entity.id
_entity.type
_entity.pdbx_description
1 polymer ?
#
loop_
_entity_poly.entity_id
_entity_poly.type
_entity_poly.pdbx_seq_one_letter_code
_entity_poly.pdbx_strand_id
1 'polypeptide(L)'
;DEMVGMYPHCTFNLNPRAASIDTPLHAFIPHKHVDHMHPNSVIAIAASKRSQELTKEIWGYDLVWFPWQRPGFDLGLQLQKICEDHPKARGVLLGGHGVINWAESDQECFEWTVEIIRKADAYLAKHDKGKLTFGGNQYPDLAEKKRRAMFVEILPWLRGQVASDKRLIATVQDDDMMRYFVNSKDVVRLAELGTSCPDHFLRTKIKPMYVPWDP
;
A
#
# COMPACT_ATOMS: atom_id res chain seq x y z
N ASP A 1 -5.44 -6.51 22.22
CA ASP A 1 -4.29 -6.06 23.05
C ASP A 1 -3.67 -7.23 23.84
N GLU A 2 -4.45 -8.12 24.47
CA GLU A 2 -3.92 -9.29 25.21
C GLU A 2 -3.11 -10.22 24.31
N MET A 3 -3.59 -10.55 23.12
CA MET A 3 -2.89 -11.41 22.18
C MET A 3 -1.53 -10.82 21.76
N VAL A 4 -1.46 -9.53 21.47
CA VAL A 4 -0.20 -8.85 21.14
C VAL A 4 0.77 -8.92 22.32
N GLY A 5 0.27 -8.81 23.55
CA GLY A 5 1.04 -8.99 24.78
C GLY A 5 1.59 -10.41 24.96
N MET A 6 0.97 -11.41 24.34
CA MET A 6 1.42 -12.80 24.40
C MET A 6 2.54 -13.14 23.40
N TYR A 7 2.70 -12.39 22.31
CA TYR A 7 3.67 -12.68 21.26
C TYR A 7 5.13 -12.83 21.76
N PRO A 8 5.64 -12.01 22.69
CA PRO A 8 6.99 -12.18 23.20
C PRO A 8 7.24 -13.54 23.88
N HIS A 9 6.17 -14.17 24.38
CA HIS A 9 6.24 -15.50 25.03
C HIS A 9 6.16 -16.66 24.03
N CYS A 10 5.86 -16.38 22.76
CA CYS A 10 5.69 -17.38 21.70
C CYS A 10 6.84 -17.35 20.68
N THR A 11 7.89 -16.60 20.92
CA THR A 11 9.06 -16.53 20.03
C THR A 11 10.03 -17.66 20.30
N PHE A 12 10.70 -18.17 19.26
CA PHE A 12 11.68 -19.24 19.38
C PHE A 12 12.93 -18.80 20.16
N ASN A 13 13.33 -17.55 20.01
CA ASN A 13 14.48 -16.94 20.70
C ASN A 13 14.08 -15.59 21.29
N LEU A 14 14.91 -15.06 22.20
CA LEU A 14 14.82 -13.68 22.63
C LEU A 14 14.96 -12.76 21.43
N ASN A 15 13.82 -12.26 20.96
CA ASN A 15 13.78 -11.32 19.84
C ASN A 15 13.52 -9.92 20.39
N PRO A 16 14.43 -8.95 20.20
CA PRO A 16 14.26 -7.58 20.69
C PRO A 16 13.19 -6.80 19.88
N ARG A 17 12.71 -7.35 18.77
CA ARG A 17 11.67 -6.75 17.96
C ARG A 17 10.31 -7.34 18.29
N ALA A 18 9.31 -6.51 18.43
CA ALA A 18 7.93 -6.97 18.54
C ALA A 18 7.52 -7.75 17.29
N ALA A 19 6.75 -8.82 17.47
CA ALA A 19 6.13 -9.53 16.37
C ALA A 19 5.10 -8.64 15.66
N SER A 20 4.87 -8.91 14.38
CA SER A 20 3.87 -8.17 13.60
C SER A 20 2.46 -8.45 14.08
N ILE A 21 1.58 -7.47 13.96
CA ILE A 21 0.13 -7.65 14.12
C ILE A 21 -0.45 -8.63 13.08
N ASP A 22 0.29 -8.87 11.99
CA ASP A 22 -0.09 -9.82 10.94
C ASP A 22 0.30 -11.28 11.25
N THR A 23 0.95 -11.52 12.38
CA THR A 23 1.29 -12.89 12.82
C THR A 23 0.09 -13.86 12.76
N PRO A 24 -1.14 -13.50 13.18
CA PRO A 24 -2.30 -14.38 13.06
C PRO A 24 -2.67 -14.72 11.61
N LEU A 25 -2.42 -13.83 10.66
CA LEU A 25 -2.71 -14.07 9.25
C LEU A 25 -1.93 -15.28 8.74
N HIS A 26 -0.65 -15.34 9.11
CA HIS A 26 0.21 -16.48 8.75
C HIS A 26 -0.09 -17.73 9.58
N ALA A 27 -0.51 -17.56 10.85
CA ALA A 27 -0.73 -18.69 11.74
C ALA A 27 -2.03 -19.47 11.46
N PHE A 28 -3.07 -18.79 10.94
CA PHE A 28 -4.39 -19.39 10.71
C PHE A 28 -4.61 -19.93 9.30
N ILE A 29 -3.77 -19.54 8.34
CA ILE A 29 -3.81 -20.11 6.99
C ILE A 29 -3.20 -21.52 7.03
N PRO A 30 -3.95 -22.59 6.64
CA PRO A 30 -3.52 -23.98 6.82
C PRO A 30 -2.60 -24.45 5.69
N HIS A 31 -1.62 -23.64 5.31
CA HIS A 31 -0.64 -23.93 4.26
C HIS A 31 0.78 -23.70 4.76
N LYS A 32 1.76 -24.40 4.19
CA LYS A 32 3.15 -24.37 4.65
C LYS A 32 3.85 -23.05 4.40
N HIS A 33 3.58 -22.45 3.26
CA HIS A 33 4.22 -21.21 2.83
C HIS A 33 3.15 -20.16 2.55
N VAL A 34 3.29 -19.02 3.18
CA VAL A 34 2.33 -17.90 3.12
C VAL A 34 3.09 -16.61 2.91
N ASP A 35 2.78 -15.91 1.83
CA ASP A 35 3.29 -14.58 1.55
C ASP A 35 2.20 -13.53 1.76
N HIS A 36 2.53 -12.46 2.48
CA HIS A 36 1.68 -11.29 2.61
C HIS A 36 2.42 -10.06 2.09
N MET A 37 1.88 -9.42 1.07
CA MET A 37 2.58 -8.39 0.30
C MET A 37 1.68 -7.18 0.00
N HIS A 38 2.32 -6.01 -0.10
CA HIS A 38 1.68 -4.76 -0.49
C HIS A 38 2.28 -4.15 -1.77
N PRO A 39 2.26 -4.83 -2.92
CA PRO A 39 2.79 -4.28 -4.17
C PRO A 39 1.91 -3.12 -4.66
N ASN A 40 2.53 -2.07 -5.19
CA ASN A 40 1.82 -0.85 -5.61
C ASN A 40 0.67 -1.13 -6.60
N SER A 41 0.89 -1.99 -7.58
CA SER A 41 -0.12 -2.36 -8.57
C SER A 41 -1.30 -3.12 -7.96
N VAL A 42 -1.02 -4.03 -7.03
CA VAL A 42 -2.06 -4.78 -6.31
C VAL A 42 -2.85 -3.85 -5.38
N ILE A 43 -2.17 -2.95 -4.66
CA ILE A 43 -2.82 -1.95 -3.81
C ILE A 43 -3.74 -1.05 -4.63
N ALA A 44 -3.31 -0.61 -5.83
CA ALA A 44 -4.13 0.23 -6.70
C ALA A 44 -5.46 -0.44 -7.07
N ILE A 45 -5.43 -1.75 -7.32
CA ILE A 45 -6.63 -2.55 -7.57
C ILE A 45 -7.44 -2.74 -6.29
N ALA A 46 -6.78 -3.12 -5.19
CA ALA A 46 -7.41 -3.38 -3.90
C ALA A 46 -8.13 -2.15 -3.32
N ALA A 47 -7.60 -0.94 -3.54
CA ALA A 47 -8.19 0.32 -3.08
C ALA A 47 -9.25 0.90 -4.04
N SER A 48 -9.44 0.30 -5.22
CA SER A 48 -10.42 0.80 -6.19
C SER A 48 -11.87 0.51 -5.77
N LYS A 49 -12.81 1.33 -6.24
CA LYS A 49 -14.25 1.08 -6.02
C LYS A 49 -14.75 -0.24 -6.63
N ARG A 50 -14.05 -0.73 -7.65
CA ARG A 50 -14.36 -1.97 -8.35
C ARG A 50 -13.47 -3.13 -7.93
N SER A 51 -12.84 -3.03 -6.78
CA SER A 51 -11.85 -3.99 -6.29
C SER A 51 -12.34 -5.45 -6.39
N GLN A 52 -13.56 -5.72 -5.95
CA GLN A 52 -14.15 -7.07 -6.01
C GLN A 52 -14.32 -7.58 -7.44
N GLU A 53 -14.85 -6.76 -8.33
CA GLU A 53 -15.04 -7.11 -9.74
C GLU A 53 -13.69 -7.33 -10.44
N LEU A 54 -12.74 -6.42 -10.19
CA LEU A 54 -11.40 -6.48 -10.75
C LEU A 54 -10.62 -7.70 -10.27
N THR A 55 -10.79 -8.11 -9.02
CA THR A 55 -10.18 -9.34 -8.51
C THR A 55 -10.61 -10.54 -9.35
N LYS A 56 -11.90 -10.67 -9.61
CA LYS A 56 -12.44 -11.75 -10.43
C LYS A 56 -12.00 -11.64 -11.90
N GLU A 57 -11.94 -10.43 -12.45
CA GLU A 57 -11.54 -10.17 -13.83
C GLU A 57 -10.07 -10.54 -14.08
N ILE A 58 -9.18 -10.21 -13.14
CA ILE A 58 -7.72 -10.34 -13.31
C ILE A 58 -7.22 -11.73 -12.91
N TRP A 59 -7.71 -12.29 -11.80
CA TRP A 59 -7.21 -13.53 -11.22
C TRP A 59 -8.22 -14.69 -11.23
N GLY A 60 -9.46 -14.44 -11.64
CA GLY A 60 -10.49 -15.48 -11.70
C GLY A 60 -10.86 -15.98 -10.30
N TYR A 61 -10.76 -17.30 -10.12
CA TYR A 61 -11.03 -17.97 -8.84
C TYR A 61 -9.76 -18.28 -8.04
N ASP A 62 -8.59 -17.93 -8.55
CA ASP A 62 -7.31 -18.13 -7.84
C ASP A 62 -7.19 -17.20 -6.64
N LEU A 63 -7.75 -15.99 -6.73
CA LEU A 63 -7.86 -15.06 -5.60
C LEU A 63 -9.31 -14.84 -5.21
N VAL A 64 -9.60 -14.99 -3.94
CA VAL A 64 -10.85 -14.55 -3.31
C VAL A 64 -10.72 -13.08 -2.95
N TRP A 65 -11.73 -12.27 -3.21
CA TRP A 65 -11.77 -10.90 -2.70
C TRP A 65 -12.38 -10.87 -1.30
N PHE A 66 -11.76 -10.12 -0.38
CA PHE A 66 -12.28 -9.90 0.95
C PHE A 66 -12.34 -8.39 1.25
N PRO A 67 -13.43 -7.88 1.83
CA PRO A 67 -13.57 -6.45 2.13
C PRO A 67 -12.51 -5.99 3.14
N TRP A 68 -12.33 -4.67 3.25
CA TRP A 68 -11.40 -4.14 4.22
C TRP A 68 -11.73 -4.59 5.64
N GLN A 69 -10.75 -5.13 6.29
CA GLN A 69 -10.77 -5.54 7.69
C GLN A 69 -9.49 -5.01 8.35
N ARG A 70 -9.61 -4.55 9.58
CA ARG A 70 -8.42 -4.16 10.36
C ARG A 70 -7.47 -5.35 10.49
N PRO A 71 -6.16 -5.16 10.23
CA PRO A 71 -5.16 -6.20 10.46
C PRO A 71 -5.17 -6.72 11.90
N GLY A 72 -4.94 -8.02 12.07
CA GLY A 72 -4.85 -8.67 13.38
C GLY A 72 -5.64 -9.97 13.46
N PHE A 73 -6.00 -10.34 14.68
CA PHE A 73 -6.57 -11.65 15.01
C PHE A 73 -7.86 -11.96 14.24
N ASP A 74 -8.81 -11.01 14.22
CA ASP A 74 -10.09 -11.21 13.55
C ASP A 74 -9.93 -11.44 12.05
N LEU A 75 -9.00 -10.71 11.40
CA LEU A 75 -8.66 -10.94 10.00
C LEU A 75 -8.07 -12.36 9.81
N GLY A 76 -7.20 -12.80 10.72
CA GLY A 76 -6.64 -14.16 10.68
C GLY A 76 -7.73 -15.24 10.71
N LEU A 77 -8.72 -15.12 11.59
CA LEU A 77 -9.86 -16.03 11.65
C LEU A 77 -10.72 -16.03 10.38
N GLN A 78 -10.92 -14.85 9.78
CA GLN A 78 -11.63 -14.75 8.50
C GLN A 78 -10.86 -15.41 7.37
N LEU A 79 -9.53 -15.29 7.34
CA LEU A 79 -8.69 -15.96 6.35
C LEU A 79 -8.75 -17.48 6.50
N GLN A 80 -8.71 -18.01 7.72
CA GLN A 80 -8.93 -19.44 7.96
C GLN A 80 -10.24 -19.91 7.35
N LYS A 81 -11.33 -19.20 7.65
CA LYS A 81 -12.66 -19.53 7.12
C LYS A 81 -12.69 -19.46 5.58
N ILE A 82 -12.02 -18.47 4.97
CA ILE A 82 -11.94 -18.38 3.52
C ILE A 82 -11.22 -19.59 2.92
N CYS A 83 -10.16 -20.09 3.55
CA CYS A 83 -9.48 -21.30 3.10
C CYS A 83 -10.41 -22.52 3.14
N GLU A 84 -11.25 -22.63 4.17
CA GLU A 84 -12.25 -23.70 4.31
C GLU A 84 -13.36 -23.59 3.25
N ASP A 85 -13.90 -22.38 3.04
CA ASP A 85 -15.01 -22.12 2.12
C ASP A 85 -14.53 -22.18 0.63
N HIS A 86 -13.25 -21.90 0.38
CA HIS A 86 -12.66 -21.83 -0.98
C HIS A 86 -11.39 -22.68 -1.11
N PRO A 87 -11.47 -24.01 -0.97
CA PRO A 87 -10.28 -24.88 -0.91
C PRO A 87 -9.43 -24.92 -2.19
N LYS A 88 -9.90 -24.33 -3.28
CA LYS A 88 -9.15 -24.21 -4.55
C LYS A 88 -8.49 -22.84 -4.72
N ALA A 89 -8.80 -21.88 -3.85
CA ALA A 89 -8.16 -20.57 -3.90
C ALA A 89 -6.69 -20.68 -3.49
N ARG A 90 -5.87 -19.81 -4.07
CA ARG A 90 -4.44 -19.73 -3.81
C ARG A 90 -4.07 -18.41 -3.11
N GLY A 91 -5.06 -17.64 -2.69
CA GLY A 91 -4.86 -16.40 -1.98
C GLY A 91 -6.12 -15.56 -1.86
N VAL A 92 -5.96 -14.40 -1.21
CA VAL A 92 -7.01 -13.42 -0.97
C VAL A 92 -6.50 -12.03 -1.33
N LEU A 93 -7.24 -11.30 -2.15
CA LEU A 93 -7.08 -9.86 -2.29
C LEU A 93 -7.83 -9.17 -1.16
N LEU A 94 -7.09 -8.46 -0.33
CA LEU A 94 -7.62 -7.72 0.81
C LEU A 94 -7.97 -6.30 0.37
N GLY A 95 -9.26 -5.96 0.32
CA GLY A 95 -9.75 -4.65 -0.10
C GLY A 95 -9.14 -3.51 0.73
N GLY A 96 -8.56 -2.50 0.07
CA GLY A 96 -7.88 -1.38 0.74
C GLY A 96 -6.65 -1.76 1.56
N HIS A 97 -6.03 -2.93 1.29
CA HIS A 97 -4.91 -3.45 2.08
C HIS A 97 -3.78 -3.95 1.17
N GLY A 98 -3.92 -5.15 0.61
CA GLY A 98 -2.89 -5.81 -0.18
C GLY A 98 -3.33 -7.20 -0.61
N VAL A 99 -2.41 -8.16 -0.62
CA VAL A 99 -2.67 -9.55 -0.98
C VAL A 99 -1.99 -10.49 0.00
N ILE A 100 -2.64 -11.60 0.28
CA ILE A 100 -2.04 -12.74 0.97
C ILE A 100 -2.26 -13.98 0.11
N ASN A 101 -1.22 -14.77 -0.09
CA ASN A 101 -1.25 -15.97 -0.92
C ASN A 101 -0.44 -17.10 -0.29
N TRP A 102 -0.64 -18.31 -0.78
CA TRP A 102 -0.05 -19.50 -0.20
C TRP A 102 0.23 -20.59 -1.20
N ALA A 103 1.11 -21.52 -0.83
CA ALA A 103 1.39 -22.75 -1.53
C ALA A 103 1.99 -23.82 -0.59
N GLU A 104 2.23 -25.02 -1.11
CA GLU A 104 2.83 -26.12 -0.35
C GLU A 104 4.37 -26.14 -0.41
N SER A 105 4.98 -25.36 -1.32
CA SER A 105 6.41 -25.11 -1.38
C SER A 105 6.71 -23.62 -1.41
N ASP A 106 7.91 -23.23 -0.96
CA ASP A 106 8.40 -21.85 -0.97
C ASP A 106 8.51 -21.30 -2.39
N GLN A 107 9.01 -22.09 -3.32
CA GLN A 107 9.14 -21.71 -4.71
C GLN A 107 7.79 -21.43 -5.37
N GLU A 108 6.81 -22.31 -5.20
CA GLU A 108 5.46 -22.09 -5.73
C GLU A 108 4.79 -20.86 -5.11
N CYS A 109 4.98 -20.63 -3.81
CA CYS A 109 4.45 -19.45 -3.14
C CYS A 109 5.04 -18.17 -3.72
N PHE A 110 6.36 -18.11 -3.85
CA PHE A 110 7.07 -16.99 -4.44
C PHE A 110 6.68 -16.75 -5.91
N GLU A 111 6.68 -17.81 -6.74
CA GLU A 111 6.29 -17.70 -8.14
C GLU A 111 4.87 -17.19 -8.31
N TRP A 112 3.97 -17.66 -7.45
CA TRP A 112 2.58 -17.19 -7.45
C TRP A 112 2.47 -15.73 -7.00
N THR A 113 3.21 -15.31 -5.99
CA THR A 113 3.31 -13.89 -5.59
C THR A 113 3.74 -13.02 -6.77
N VAL A 114 4.78 -13.41 -7.49
CA VAL A 114 5.27 -12.68 -8.67
C VAL A 114 4.23 -12.66 -9.78
N GLU A 115 3.52 -13.75 -10.01
CA GLU A 115 2.46 -13.82 -11.03
C GLU A 115 1.26 -12.94 -10.69
N ILE A 116 0.87 -12.86 -9.43
CA ILE A 116 -0.18 -11.93 -8.95
C ILE A 116 0.21 -10.50 -9.31
N ILE A 117 1.45 -10.10 -9.02
CA ILE A 117 1.96 -8.76 -9.31
C ILE A 117 1.98 -8.48 -10.81
N ARG A 118 2.49 -9.42 -11.62
CA ARG A 118 2.56 -9.28 -13.09
C ARG A 118 1.19 -9.09 -13.71
N LYS A 119 0.17 -9.83 -13.26
CA LYS A 119 -1.21 -9.68 -13.74
C LYS A 119 -1.77 -8.30 -13.39
N ALA A 120 -1.51 -7.82 -12.18
CA ALA A 120 -1.90 -6.47 -11.77
C ALA A 120 -1.23 -5.40 -12.63
N ASP A 121 0.09 -5.48 -12.82
CA ASP A 121 0.86 -4.54 -13.65
C ASP A 121 0.34 -4.54 -15.10
N ALA A 122 0.13 -5.71 -15.69
CA ALA A 122 -0.39 -5.83 -17.05
C ALA A 122 -1.79 -5.22 -17.20
N TYR A 123 -2.66 -5.43 -16.20
CA TYR A 123 -3.99 -4.83 -16.20
C TYR A 123 -3.92 -3.31 -16.14
N LEU A 124 -3.13 -2.76 -15.23
CA LEU A 124 -2.97 -1.31 -15.09
C LEU A 124 -2.35 -0.68 -16.34
N ALA A 125 -1.29 -1.29 -16.89
CA ALA A 125 -0.66 -0.81 -18.12
C ALA A 125 -1.64 -0.75 -19.31
N LYS A 126 -2.53 -1.72 -19.43
CA LYS A 126 -3.58 -1.74 -20.47
C LYS A 126 -4.58 -0.60 -20.32
N HIS A 127 -4.83 -0.13 -19.09
CA HIS A 127 -5.85 0.88 -18.78
C HIS A 127 -5.27 2.26 -18.47
N ASP A 128 -3.93 2.40 -18.49
CA ASP A 128 -3.25 3.66 -18.26
C ASP A 128 -3.56 4.66 -19.37
N LYS A 129 -4.00 5.85 -18.99
CA LYS A 129 -4.29 6.98 -19.89
C LYS A 129 -3.04 7.89 -20.09
N GLY A 130 -1.88 7.46 -19.65
CA GLY A 130 -0.65 8.23 -19.71
C GLY A 130 -0.80 9.60 -19.04
N LYS A 131 -0.40 10.67 -19.73
CA LYS A 131 -0.44 12.05 -19.18
C LYS A 131 -1.83 12.54 -18.77
N LEU A 132 -2.90 11.82 -19.08
CA LEU A 132 -4.26 12.16 -18.69
C LEU A 132 -4.80 11.35 -17.51
N THR A 133 -4.00 10.44 -16.96
CA THR A 133 -4.44 9.55 -15.85
C THR A 133 -4.95 10.34 -14.65
N PHE A 134 -4.30 11.46 -14.31
CA PHE A 134 -4.72 12.37 -13.23
C PHE A 134 -5.29 13.70 -13.73
N GLY A 135 -5.89 13.71 -14.93
CA GLY A 135 -6.50 14.91 -15.53
C GLY A 135 -5.56 15.85 -16.27
N GLY A 136 -4.26 15.50 -16.38
CA GLY A 136 -3.21 16.32 -17.00
C GLY A 136 -2.66 17.40 -16.07
N ASN A 137 -1.64 18.11 -16.53
CA ASN A 137 -0.95 19.14 -15.74
C ASN A 137 -1.80 20.41 -15.58
N GLN A 138 -1.73 21.01 -14.40
CA GLN A 138 -2.33 22.32 -14.11
C GLN A 138 -1.45 23.47 -14.61
N TYR A 139 -0.14 23.34 -14.43
CA TYR A 139 0.86 24.37 -14.72
C TYR A 139 1.98 23.83 -15.60
N PRO A 140 2.69 24.69 -16.33
CA PRO A 140 3.93 24.30 -17.01
C PRO A 140 4.99 23.83 -16.01
N ASP A 141 5.77 22.82 -16.38
CA ASP A 141 6.87 22.38 -15.54
C ASP A 141 7.96 23.46 -15.42
N LEU A 142 8.38 23.70 -14.18
CA LEU A 142 9.50 24.58 -13.90
C LEU A 142 10.82 23.85 -14.13
N ALA A 143 11.82 24.58 -14.64
CA ALA A 143 13.18 24.06 -14.73
C ALA A 143 13.72 23.67 -13.35
N GLU A 144 14.50 22.60 -13.26
CA GLU A 144 15.06 22.06 -12.01
C GLU A 144 15.74 23.14 -11.16
N LYS A 145 16.58 23.99 -11.78
CA LYS A 145 17.26 25.09 -11.08
C LYS A 145 16.29 26.02 -10.38
N LYS A 146 15.15 26.33 -11.00
CA LYS A 146 14.13 27.21 -10.42
C LYS A 146 13.41 26.50 -9.25
N ARG A 147 13.04 25.24 -9.42
CA ARG A 147 12.43 24.45 -8.34
C ARG A 147 13.35 24.35 -7.12
N ARG A 148 14.65 24.07 -7.35
CA ARG A 148 15.63 24.02 -6.27
C ARG A 148 15.75 25.36 -5.52
N ALA A 149 15.79 26.48 -6.25
CA ALA A 149 15.83 27.79 -5.62
C ALA A 149 14.62 28.04 -4.71
N MET A 150 13.43 27.68 -5.17
CA MET A 150 12.20 27.78 -4.38
C MET A 150 12.24 26.89 -3.14
N PHE A 151 12.72 25.66 -3.21
CA PHE A 151 12.88 24.80 -2.03
C PHE A 151 13.86 25.41 -1.02
N VAL A 152 14.98 25.95 -1.46
CA VAL A 152 15.94 26.62 -0.57
C VAL A 152 15.32 27.81 0.16
N GLU A 153 14.41 28.52 -0.47
CA GLU A 153 13.69 29.65 0.14
C GLU A 153 12.62 29.20 1.13
N ILE A 154 11.81 28.19 0.76
CA ILE A 154 10.65 27.77 1.55
C ILE A 154 11.03 26.85 2.73
N LEU A 155 11.97 25.94 2.53
CA LEU A 155 12.24 24.89 3.51
C LEU A 155 12.68 25.37 4.87
N PRO A 156 13.50 26.43 5.04
CA PRO A 156 13.85 26.95 6.35
C PRO A 156 12.63 27.47 7.13
N TRP A 157 11.74 28.18 6.44
CA TRP A 157 10.49 28.67 7.03
C TRP A 157 9.57 27.50 7.40
N LEU A 158 9.29 26.59 6.48
CA LEU A 158 8.44 25.42 6.71
C LEU A 158 8.98 24.58 7.87
N ARG A 159 10.30 24.35 7.91
CA ARG A 159 10.94 23.63 9.01
C ARG A 159 10.69 24.34 10.35
N GLY A 160 10.75 25.66 10.39
CA GLY A 160 10.44 26.44 11.60
C GLY A 160 9.00 26.24 12.06
N GLN A 161 8.04 26.12 11.12
CA GLN A 161 6.63 25.90 11.46
C GLN A 161 6.32 24.51 12.00
N VAL A 162 7.03 23.47 11.51
CA VAL A 162 6.75 22.07 11.89
C VAL A 162 7.66 21.53 12.99
N ALA A 163 8.77 22.21 13.27
CA ALA A 163 9.69 21.85 14.34
C ALA A 163 9.31 22.57 15.64
N SER A 164 8.92 21.83 16.66
CA SER A 164 8.66 22.38 18.01
C SER A 164 9.93 22.35 18.86
N ASP A 165 10.23 21.18 19.40
CA ASP A 165 11.32 20.89 20.33
C ASP A 165 12.47 20.10 19.69
N LYS A 166 12.30 19.65 18.46
CA LYS A 166 13.25 18.79 17.73
C LYS A 166 13.79 19.45 16.47
N ARG A 167 15.07 19.21 16.19
CA ARG A 167 15.65 19.59 14.91
C ARG A 167 15.24 18.57 13.86
N LEU A 168 14.40 18.98 12.91
CA LEU A 168 13.94 18.16 11.80
C LEU A 168 14.82 18.35 10.57
N ILE A 169 14.98 17.28 9.80
CA ILE A 169 15.59 17.30 8.47
C ILE A 169 14.48 16.98 7.46
N ALA A 170 14.36 17.80 6.42
CA ALA A 170 13.42 17.57 5.34
C ALA A 170 14.09 16.77 4.22
N THR A 171 13.37 15.80 3.68
CA THR A 171 13.72 15.12 2.42
C THR A 171 12.79 15.62 1.33
N VAL A 172 13.36 16.00 0.20
CA VAL A 172 12.60 16.44 -0.98
C VAL A 172 12.67 15.35 -2.04
N GLN A 173 11.51 14.89 -2.49
CA GLN A 173 11.37 14.04 -3.67
C GLN A 173 10.94 14.90 -4.86
N ASP A 174 11.77 14.99 -5.89
CA ASP A 174 11.54 15.79 -7.09
C ASP A 174 11.83 14.96 -8.35
N ASP A 175 11.26 13.74 -8.39
CA ASP A 175 11.27 12.89 -9.56
C ASP A 175 10.07 13.17 -10.48
N ASP A 176 10.11 12.61 -11.70
CA ASP A 176 9.08 12.82 -12.73
C ASP A 176 7.70 12.35 -12.27
N MET A 177 7.62 11.25 -11.52
CA MET A 177 6.37 10.70 -11.04
C MET A 177 5.74 11.60 -9.98
N MET A 178 6.55 12.10 -9.03
CA MET A 178 6.08 13.05 -8.03
C MET A 178 5.58 14.33 -8.67
N ARG A 179 6.34 14.91 -9.61
CA ARG A 179 5.94 16.13 -10.34
C ARG A 179 4.65 15.90 -11.12
N TYR A 180 4.54 14.77 -11.80
CA TYR A 180 3.35 14.42 -12.55
C TYR A 180 2.12 14.37 -11.65
N PHE A 181 2.22 13.75 -10.48
CA PHE A 181 1.11 13.67 -9.53
C PHE A 181 0.77 15.03 -8.90
N VAL A 182 1.77 15.72 -8.32
CA VAL A 182 1.52 16.99 -7.58
C VAL A 182 1.07 18.13 -8.48
N ASN A 183 1.43 18.10 -9.76
CA ASN A 183 1.01 19.09 -10.76
C ASN A 183 -0.26 18.69 -11.52
N SER A 184 -0.92 17.60 -11.12
CA SER A 184 -2.11 17.13 -11.82
C SER A 184 -3.37 17.90 -11.41
N LYS A 185 -4.35 17.97 -12.30
CA LYS A 185 -5.65 18.61 -12.02
C LYS A 185 -6.45 17.91 -10.92
N ASP A 186 -6.24 16.60 -10.77
CA ASP A 186 -6.94 15.78 -9.78
C ASP A 186 -6.22 15.69 -8.44
N VAL A 187 -5.04 16.33 -8.26
CA VAL A 187 -4.20 16.15 -7.07
C VAL A 187 -4.93 16.43 -5.75
N VAL A 188 -5.68 17.52 -5.66
CA VAL A 188 -6.40 17.89 -4.43
C VAL A 188 -7.41 16.81 -4.06
N ARG A 189 -8.22 16.42 -5.03
CA ARG A 189 -9.24 15.37 -4.85
C ARG A 189 -8.63 14.04 -4.46
N LEU A 190 -7.52 13.64 -5.09
CA LEU A 190 -6.84 12.39 -4.81
C LEU A 190 -6.11 12.42 -3.46
N ALA A 191 -5.47 13.52 -3.12
CA ALA A 191 -4.83 13.70 -1.82
C ALA A 191 -5.85 13.61 -0.66
N GLU A 192 -7.06 14.15 -0.82
CA GLU A 192 -8.12 14.06 0.18
C GLU A 192 -8.66 12.63 0.40
N LEU A 193 -8.49 11.73 -0.56
CA LEU A 193 -8.84 10.30 -0.36
C LEU A 193 -7.94 9.63 0.69
N GLY A 194 -6.75 10.17 0.91
CA GLY A 194 -5.79 9.65 1.86
C GLY A 194 -5.00 8.45 1.33
N THR A 195 -4.52 7.64 2.25
CA THR A 195 -3.66 6.49 1.96
C THR A 195 -4.46 5.29 1.49
N SER A 196 -3.86 4.43 0.66
CA SER A 196 -4.51 3.31 -0.01
C SER A 196 -4.20 1.94 0.62
N CYS A 197 -3.34 1.89 1.62
CA CYS A 197 -3.05 0.67 2.37
C CYS A 197 -2.54 0.99 3.79
N PRO A 198 -2.56 0.01 4.73
CA PRO A 198 -2.14 0.20 6.12
C PRO A 198 -0.70 0.71 6.27
N ASP A 199 0.24 0.23 5.47
CA ASP A 199 1.66 0.65 5.54
C ASP A 199 1.84 2.16 5.40
N HIS A 200 1.05 2.80 4.57
CA HIS A 200 1.19 4.23 4.33
C HIS A 200 0.85 5.03 5.59
N PHE A 201 -0.27 4.76 6.26
CA PHE A 201 -0.64 5.54 7.44
C PHE A 201 0.14 5.15 8.70
N LEU A 202 0.76 3.98 8.75
CA LEU A 202 1.68 3.62 9.82
C LEU A 202 2.99 4.43 9.75
N ARG A 203 3.42 4.79 8.55
CA ARG A 203 4.69 5.50 8.30
C ARG A 203 4.53 6.98 8.07
N THR A 204 3.37 7.41 7.60
CA THR A 204 3.04 8.79 7.28
C THR A 204 1.81 9.24 8.07
N LYS A 205 1.05 10.19 7.56
CA LYS A 205 -0.26 10.56 8.09
C LYS A 205 -1.35 9.96 7.21
N ILE A 206 -2.60 9.97 7.69
CA ILE A 206 -3.75 9.42 6.97
C ILE A 206 -3.87 10.02 5.56
N LYS A 207 -3.53 11.28 5.39
CA LYS A 207 -3.49 11.96 4.10
C LYS A 207 -2.36 12.99 4.04
N PRO A 208 -1.81 13.26 2.85
CA PRO A 208 -0.81 14.32 2.67
C PRO A 208 -1.44 15.69 2.85
N MET A 209 -0.65 16.65 3.26
CA MET A 209 -1.02 18.06 3.24
C MET A 209 -0.75 18.62 1.84
N TYR A 210 -1.79 19.07 1.18
CA TYR A 210 -1.65 19.83 -0.06
C TYR A 210 -1.42 21.30 0.27
N VAL A 211 -0.40 21.90 -0.31
CA VAL A 211 -0.09 23.31 -0.17
C VAL A 211 -0.41 24.00 -1.51
N PRO A 212 -1.52 24.74 -1.59
CA PRO A 212 -1.86 25.51 -2.77
C PRO A 212 -0.99 26.77 -2.81
N TRP A 213 0.17 26.67 -3.43
CA TRP A 213 1.09 27.79 -3.53
C TRP A 213 1.23 28.20 -5.00
N ASP A 214 0.99 29.49 -5.24
CA ASP A 214 1.20 30.15 -6.52
C ASP A 214 2.40 31.08 -6.38
N PRO A 215 3.49 30.87 -7.15
CA PRO A 215 4.71 31.66 -7.06
C PRO A 215 4.54 33.12 -7.49
#